data_68789398db7b99088c3dba987980bb69
#
_entry.id   68789398db7b99088c3dba987980bb69
#
_cell.length_a   1.000
_cell.length_b   1.000
_cell.length_c   1.000
_cell.angle_alpha   90.00
_cell.angle_beta   90.00
_cell.angle_gamma   90.00
#
_symmetry.space_group_name_H-M   'P 1'
#
loop_
_entity.id
_entity.type
_entity.pdbx_description
1 polymer ?
#
loop_
_entity_poly.entity_id
_entity_poly.type
_entity_poly.pdbx_seq_one_letter_code
_entity_poly.pdbx_strand_id
1 'polypeptide(L)'
;METGSSDDDLYKDDPSHPIPYVFNCDIEAVLKDGGADLSIVIASPLGSDTRSLKRLLKKIETYLQFICSEGFRTESGIPTAENTRIVVHIHKKSDPAILRALSQCHEWVVDNNAKLVVEYL
;
A
#
# COMPACT_ATOMS: atom_id res chain seq x y z
N MET A 1 -13.66 4.36 28.61
CA MET A 1 -13.29 4.36 27.99
C MET A 1 -12.83 4.24 27.05
N GLU A 2 -12.39 4.02 26.73
CA GLU A 2 -11.86 3.96 25.91
C GLU A 2 -11.95 3.98 24.86
N THR A 3 -11.64 4.03 24.71
CA THR A 3 -12.00 4.28 23.51
C THR A 3 -11.07 4.40 22.33
N GLY A 4 -9.90 4.67 22.31
CA GLY A 4 -8.95 4.67 21.23
C GLY A 4 -8.81 3.36 20.49
N SER A 5 -9.38 2.34 21.02
CA SER A 5 -9.33 1.01 20.45
C SER A 5 -9.99 0.88 19.08
N SER A 6 -10.83 1.84 18.66
CA SER A 6 -11.47 1.74 17.36
C SER A 6 -10.47 1.80 16.20
N ASP A 7 -9.38 2.57 16.32
CA ASP A 7 -8.33 2.60 15.32
C ASP A 7 -7.54 1.28 15.30
N ASP A 8 -7.26 0.74 16.49
CA ASP A 8 -6.59 -0.56 16.59
C ASP A 8 -7.44 -1.66 15.95
N ASP A 9 -8.77 -1.62 16.15
CA ASP A 9 -9.66 -2.59 15.52
C ASP A 9 -9.69 -2.46 14.01
N LEU A 10 -9.60 -1.24 13.49
CA LEU A 10 -9.60 -1.01 12.05
C LEU A 10 -8.38 -1.62 11.38
N TYR A 11 -7.22 -1.57 12.04
CA TYR A 11 -5.94 -1.92 11.41
C TYR A 11 -5.34 -3.22 11.91
N LYS A 12 -5.99 -3.89 12.86
CA LYS A 12 -5.44 -5.15 13.35
C LYS A 12 -5.41 -6.20 12.25
N ASP A 13 -4.56 -7.19 12.41
CA ASP A 13 -4.49 -8.31 11.48
C ASP A 13 -5.85 -9.00 11.37
N ASP A 14 -6.27 -9.27 10.14
CA ASP A 14 -7.55 -9.91 9.88
C ASP A 14 -7.40 -10.81 8.65
N PRO A 15 -7.06 -12.09 8.86
CA PRO A 15 -6.84 -13.01 7.73
C PRO A 15 -8.06 -13.20 6.83
N SER A 16 -9.24 -12.83 7.28
CA SER A 16 -10.46 -12.95 6.46
C SER A 16 -10.70 -11.73 5.57
N HIS A 17 -9.96 -10.64 5.77
CA HIS A 17 -10.11 -9.42 4.97
C HIS A 17 -9.22 -9.50 3.74
N PRO A 18 -9.63 -8.89 2.59
CA PRO A 18 -8.77 -8.84 1.40
C PRO A 18 -7.41 -8.17 1.63
N ILE A 19 -7.30 -7.29 2.64
CA ILE A 19 -6.03 -6.72 3.08
C ILE A 19 -5.80 -7.18 4.53
N PRO A 20 -5.21 -8.37 4.73
CA PRO A 20 -5.15 -8.96 6.07
C PRO A 20 -4.13 -8.33 7.01
N TYR A 21 -3.03 -7.78 6.47
CA TYR A 21 -1.90 -7.30 7.28
C TYR A 21 -1.49 -5.92 6.82
N VAL A 22 -2.02 -4.87 7.46
CA VAL A 22 -1.80 -3.50 7.00
C VAL A 22 -0.44 -2.93 7.38
N PHE A 23 0.24 -3.53 8.37
CA PHE A 23 1.53 -3.03 8.84
C PHE A 23 2.73 -3.77 8.24
N ASN A 24 2.50 -4.69 7.32
CA ASN A 24 3.56 -5.46 6.69
C ASN A 24 3.82 -4.97 5.27
N CYS A 25 5.09 -4.97 4.88
CA CYS A 25 5.49 -4.83 3.49
C CYS A 25 5.71 -6.24 2.96
N ASP A 26 4.79 -6.74 2.13
CA ASP A 26 4.72 -8.15 1.79
C ASP A 26 5.71 -8.57 0.71
N ILE A 27 5.85 -7.77 -0.33
CA ILE A 27 6.66 -8.13 -1.49
C ILE A 27 7.49 -6.92 -1.93
N GLU A 28 8.79 -7.14 -2.04
CA GLU A 28 9.72 -6.12 -2.49
C GLU A 28 10.68 -6.74 -3.51
N ALA A 29 10.87 -6.06 -4.65
CA ALA A 29 11.85 -6.44 -5.64
C ALA A 29 12.85 -5.29 -5.79
N VAL A 30 14.08 -5.50 -5.35
CA VAL A 30 15.15 -4.51 -5.47
C VAL A 30 15.66 -4.49 -6.90
N LEU A 31 15.79 -3.30 -7.48
CA LEU A 31 16.20 -3.15 -8.87
C LEU A 31 17.72 -2.98 -8.95
N LYS A 32 18.33 -3.46 -10.05
CA LYS A 32 19.78 -3.43 -10.25
C LYS A 32 20.36 -2.01 -10.22
N ASP A 33 19.60 -1.05 -10.73
CA ASP A 33 20.08 0.34 -10.87
C ASP A 33 19.64 1.21 -9.69
N GLY A 34 19.21 0.60 -8.60
CA GLY A 34 18.67 1.30 -7.45
C GLY A 34 17.15 1.42 -7.50
N GLY A 35 16.56 1.63 -6.34
CA GLY A 35 15.12 1.68 -6.21
C GLY A 35 14.50 0.31 -6.06
N ALA A 36 13.18 0.24 -6.15
CA ALA A 36 12.46 -1.01 -5.94
C ALA A 36 11.06 -0.97 -6.50
N ASP A 37 10.51 -2.15 -6.77
CA ASP A 37 9.07 -2.34 -6.99
C ASP A 37 8.52 -3.04 -5.75
N LEU A 38 7.52 -2.44 -5.12
CA LEU A 38 6.87 -2.98 -3.95
C LEU A 38 5.43 -3.31 -4.31
N SER A 39 5.02 -4.54 -4.06
CA SER A 39 3.70 -5.00 -4.49
C SER A 39 2.74 -5.17 -3.32
N ILE A 40 1.51 -4.68 -3.50
CA ILE A 40 0.37 -4.95 -2.64
C ILE A 40 -0.57 -5.84 -3.45
N VAL A 41 -0.77 -7.09 -3.02
CA VAL A 41 -1.64 -8.02 -3.73
C VAL A 41 -2.96 -8.16 -3.00
N ILE A 42 -4.05 -7.77 -3.65
CA ILE A 42 -5.41 -7.85 -3.10
C ILE A 42 -6.16 -8.90 -3.91
N ALA A 43 -6.06 -10.16 -3.48
CA ALA A 43 -6.50 -11.30 -4.27
C ALA A 43 -8.02 -11.53 -4.28
N SER A 44 -8.74 -10.87 -3.38
CA SER A 44 -10.21 -10.97 -3.32
C SER A 44 -10.84 -9.63 -3.63
N PRO A 45 -12.10 -9.59 -4.08
CA PRO A 45 -12.77 -8.32 -4.34
C PRO A 45 -12.77 -7.42 -3.10
N LEU A 46 -12.32 -6.17 -3.27
CA LEU A 46 -12.27 -5.20 -2.18
C LEU A 46 -13.47 -4.28 -2.26
N GLY A 47 -14.22 -4.19 -1.16
CA GLY A 47 -15.37 -3.30 -1.07
C GLY A 47 -14.97 -1.88 -0.73
N SER A 48 -15.93 -0.96 -0.82
CA SER A 48 -15.72 0.46 -0.56
C SER A 48 -16.21 0.89 0.83
N ASP A 49 -16.45 -0.06 1.72
CA ASP A 49 -16.79 0.26 3.09
C ASP A 49 -15.65 1.01 3.79
N THR A 50 -16.00 1.76 4.82
CA THR A 50 -15.04 2.63 5.53
C THR A 50 -13.82 1.84 5.99
N ARG A 51 -14.03 0.65 6.55
CA ARG A 51 -12.93 -0.18 7.04
C ARG A 51 -11.97 -0.57 5.92
N SER A 52 -12.51 -1.02 4.78
CA SER A 52 -11.69 -1.43 3.64
C SER A 52 -10.89 -0.26 3.05
N LEU A 53 -11.53 0.91 2.90
CA LEU A 53 -10.83 2.11 2.42
C LEU A 53 -9.70 2.51 3.35
N LYS A 54 -9.96 2.53 4.65
CA LYS A 54 -8.92 2.90 5.63
C LYS A 54 -7.78 1.90 5.66
N ARG A 55 -8.09 0.60 5.53
CA ARG A 55 -7.05 -0.43 5.48
C ARG A 55 -6.17 -0.28 4.24
N LEU A 56 -6.78 0.04 3.10
CA LEU A 56 -6.04 0.27 1.86
C LEU A 56 -5.08 1.45 2.01
N LEU A 57 -5.57 2.57 2.52
CA LEU A 57 -4.74 3.76 2.71
C LEU A 57 -3.62 3.51 3.71
N LYS A 58 -3.92 2.78 4.79
CA LYS A 58 -2.92 2.43 5.80
C LYS A 58 -1.85 1.50 5.23
N LYS A 59 -2.24 0.56 4.38
CA LYS A 59 -1.28 -0.34 3.72
C LYS A 59 -0.31 0.46 2.85
N ILE A 60 -0.82 1.41 2.07
CA ILE A 60 0.03 2.28 1.24
C ILE A 60 0.96 3.11 2.14
N GLU A 61 0.43 3.68 3.22
CA GLU A 61 1.24 4.45 4.17
C GLU A 61 2.37 3.60 4.76
N THR A 62 2.09 2.34 5.09
CA THR A 62 3.09 1.41 5.60
C THR A 62 4.24 1.25 4.60
N TYR A 63 3.92 1.13 3.32
CA TYR A 63 4.93 1.01 2.27
C TYR A 63 5.73 2.30 2.12
N LEU A 64 5.06 3.47 2.22
CA LEU A 64 5.75 4.75 2.14
C LEU A 64 6.71 4.94 3.33
N GLN A 65 6.32 4.50 4.51
CA GLN A 65 7.19 4.52 5.68
C GLN A 65 8.38 3.59 5.51
N PHE A 66 8.16 2.42 4.91
CA PHE A 66 9.21 1.45 4.68
C PHE A 66 10.31 2.01 3.77
N ILE A 67 9.95 2.67 2.68
CA ILE A 67 10.96 3.22 1.75
C ILE A 67 11.73 4.40 2.34
N CYS A 68 11.24 5.00 3.44
CA CYS A 68 11.97 6.04 4.16
C CYS A 68 12.97 5.47 5.17
N SER A 69 12.98 4.14 5.36
CA SER A 69 13.84 3.52 6.37
C SER A 69 15.29 3.46 5.91
N GLU A 70 16.20 3.39 6.88
CA GLU A 70 17.63 3.22 6.58
C GLU A 70 17.90 1.88 5.89
N GLY A 71 17.19 0.84 6.29
CA GLY A 71 17.34 -0.48 5.68
C GLY A 71 17.03 -0.44 4.19
N PHE A 72 15.95 0.24 3.80
CA PHE A 72 15.61 0.39 2.40
C PHE A 72 16.69 1.16 1.64
N ARG A 73 17.17 2.27 2.21
CA ARG A 73 18.20 3.10 1.56
C ARG A 73 19.50 2.33 1.37
N THR A 74 19.85 1.49 2.33
CA THR A 74 21.06 0.67 2.26
C THR A 74 20.98 -0.33 1.11
N GLU A 75 19.82 -0.95 0.90
CA GLU A 75 19.67 -1.98 -0.11
C GLU A 75 19.30 -1.45 -1.49
N SER A 76 18.49 -0.39 -1.53
CA SER A 76 17.86 0.07 -2.78
C SER A 76 18.22 1.50 -3.16
N GLY A 77 18.94 2.21 -2.30
CA GLY A 77 19.28 3.62 -2.54
C GLY A 77 18.19 4.57 -2.12
N ILE A 78 18.35 5.84 -2.44
CA ILE A 78 17.39 6.89 -2.09
C ILE A 78 16.16 6.76 -2.99
N PRO A 79 14.95 6.62 -2.42
CA PRO A 79 13.75 6.46 -3.25
C PRO A 79 13.36 7.76 -3.95
N THR A 80 12.93 7.61 -5.19
CA THR A 80 12.34 8.70 -5.98
C THR A 80 11.13 8.14 -6.75
N ALA A 81 10.28 9.03 -7.25
CA ALA A 81 9.14 8.59 -8.05
C ALA A 81 9.58 7.88 -9.35
N GLU A 82 10.80 8.14 -9.83
CA GLU A 82 11.31 7.51 -11.04
C GLU A 82 11.87 6.11 -10.81
N ASN A 83 12.37 5.83 -9.60
CA ASN A 83 13.04 4.54 -9.35
C ASN A 83 12.30 3.62 -8.38
N THR A 84 11.23 4.10 -7.75
CA THR A 84 10.52 3.33 -6.73
C THR A 84 9.03 3.34 -7.02
N ARG A 85 8.43 2.14 -7.13
CA ARG A 85 7.01 2.01 -7.43
C ARG A 85 6.31 1.20 -6.36
N ILE A 86 5.08 1.63 -6.03
CA ILE A 86 4.14 0.82 -5.27
C ILE A 86 3.11 0.32 -6.27
N VAL A 87 3.08 -0.98 -6.49
CA VAL A 87 2.19 -1.60 -7.47
C VAL A 87 1.06 -2.30 -6.72
N VAL A 88 -0.15 -1.80 -6.89
CA VAL A 88 -1.33 -2.41 -6.29
C VAL A 88 -1.95 -3.36 -7.31
N HIS A 89 -1.89 -4.65 -7.02
CA HIS A 89 -2.53 -5.68 -7.84
C HIS A 89 -3.91 -5.93 -7.25
N ILE A 90 -4.94 -5.52 -7.97
CA ILE A 90 -6.30 -5.50 -7.44
C ILE A 90 -7.20 -6.49 -8.21
N HIS A 91 -8.09 -7.15 -7.48
CA HIS A 91 -9.08 -8.03 -8.09
C HIS A 91 -10.04 -7.20 -8.94
N LYS A 92 -10.28 -7.63 -10.17
CA LYS A 92 -11.10 -6.86 -11.12
C LYS A 92 -12.55 -6.69 -10.71
N LYS A 93 -13.03 -7.48 -9.75
CA LYS A 93 -14.39 -7.35 -9.21
C LYS A 93 -14.45 -6.43 -7.98
N SER A 94 -13.36 -5.74 -7.66
CA SER A 94 -13.38 -4.76 -6.58
C SER A 94 -14.28 -3.59 -6.93
N ASP A 95 -14.80 -2.92 -5.90
CA ASP A 95 -15.70 -1.78 -6.07
C ASP A 95 -15.01 -0.67 -6.88
N PRO A 96 -15.68 -0.10 -7.92
CA PRO A 96 -15.10 1.01 -8.67
C PRO A 96 -14.68 2.20 -7.80
N ALA A 97 -15.30 2.42 -6.65
CA ALA A 97 -14.90 3.47 -5.72
C ALA A 97 -13.48 3.28 -5.20
N ILE A 98 -13.01 2.02 -5.13
CA ILE A 98 -11.62 1.73 -4.74
C ILE A 98 -10.66 2.24 -5.81
N LEU A 99 -10.98 2.05 -7.08
CA LEU A 99 -10.14 2.55 -8.17
C LEU A 99 -10.07 4.08 -8.17
N ARG A 100 -11.20 4.74 -7.87
CA ARG A 100 -11.22 6.19 -7.74
C ARG A 100 -10.37 6.66 -6.56
N ALA A 101 -10.45 5.97 -5.43
CA ALA A 101 -9.64 6.30 -4.26
C ALA A 101 -8.15 6.15 -4.57
N LEU A 102 -7.75 5.08 -5.26
CA LEU A 102 -6.36 4.88 -5.66
C LEU A 102 -5.91 5.97 -6.62
N SER A 103 -6.76 6.37 -7.55
CA SER A 103 -6.46 7.47 -8.47
C SER A 103 -6.15 8.76 -7.71
N GLN A 104 -6.86 9.02 -6.62
CA GLN A 104 -6.63 10.22 -5.81
C GLN A 104 -5.37 10.13 -4.96
N CYS A 105 -4.77 8.97 -4.82
CA CYS A 105 -3.56 8.79 -4.03
C CYS A 105 -2.27 9.09 -4.79
N HIS A 106 -2.33 9.30 -6.10
CA HIS A 106 -1.12 9.46 -6.92
C HIS A 106 -0.20 10.58 -6.44
N GLU A 107 -0.74 11.78 -6.19
CA GLU A 107 0.07 12.90 -5.73
C GLU A 107 0.69 12.63 -4.36
N TRP A 108 -0.09 12.05 -3.45
CA TRP A 108 0.40 11.69 -2.13
C TRP A 108 1.61 10.75 -2.22
N VAL A 109 1.52 9.74 -3.08
CA VAL A 109 2.61 8.77 -3.25
C VAL A 109 3.83 9.44 -3.89
N VAL A 110 3.62 10.28 -4.90
CA VAL A 110 4.73 11.01 -5.55
C VAL A 110 5.42 11.94 -4.55
N ASP A 111 4.65 12.63 -3.71
CA ASP A 111 5.19 13.52 -2.69
C ASP A 111 6.00 12.77 -1.64
N ASN A 112 5.83 11.45 -1.55
CA ASN A 112 6.55 10.58 -0.63
C ASN A 112 7.56 9.67 -1.35
N ASN A 113 8.02 10.10 -2.52
CA ASN A 113 9.17 9.53 -3.24
C ASN A 113 8.91 8.15 -3.84
N ALA A 114 7.70 7.93 -4.34
CA ALA A 114 7.37 6.71 -5.07
C ALA A 114 6.34 7.02 -6.14
N LYS A 115 6.07 6.05 -6.99
CA LYS A 115 5.03 6.13 -8.01
C LYS A 115 4.00 5.04 -7.73
N LEU A 116 2.73 5.40 -7.77
CA LEU A 116 1.65 4.43 -7.58
C LEU A 116 1.21 3.87 -8.93
N VAL A 117 1.19 2.55 -9.03
CA VAL A 117 0.74 1.84 -10.24
C VAL A 117 -0.37 0.89 -9.80
N VAL A 118 -1.45 0.83 -10.57
CA VAL A 118 -2.57 -0.07 -10.29
C VAL A 118 -2.71 -1.04 -11.45
N GLU A 119 -2.71 -2.34 -11.14
CA GLU A 119 -2.86 -3.40 -12.13
C GLU A 119 -3.95 -4.36 -11.68
N TYR A 120 -4.65 -4.95 -12.63
CA TYR A 120 -5.60 -6.01 -12.34
C TYR A 120 -4.87 -7.35 -12.23
N LEU A 121 -5.39 -8.17 -11.33
CA LEU A 121 -4.93 -9.55 -11.21
C LEU A 121 -5.39 -10.41 -12.37
#